data_1b48107179cd5b55136cc608720c800c
#
_entry.id   1b48107179cd5b55136cc608720c800c
#
_cell.length_a   1.000
_cell.length_b   1.000
_cell.length_c   1.000
_cell.angle_alpha   90.00
_cell.angle_beta   90.00
_cell.angle_gamma   90.00
#
_symmetry.space_group_name_H-M   'P 1'
#
loop_
_entity.id
_entity.type
_entity.pdbx_description
1 polymer ?
#
loop_
_entity_poly.entity_id
_entity_poly.type
_entity_poly.pdbx_seq_one_letter_code
_entity_poly.pdbx_strand_id
1 'polypeptide(L)'
;MYHAAVLAGSLRTKPFPTHREPGVPAEAAIAIRHLALSPFAAVSRARATAALARSGAPYHLVLLQLSHDANHIAASPYPSTEAYLSDVMNTFARGAPGHHRLVFKAHPLEDGRLPLARTIRGLAKDLSISARVHFLSGAKLAPLLDTATSAVTVNSTAVHQALWRGLPVKNLGVAPHAKPEFTSRQSLEAFFAAPDLPDRDAYMTFRRYLLATCQIPGGFYATRARRRLLRRATDLVLAPLDPFDALNSADASAQHLRLVDNSGR
;
A
#
# COMPACT_ATOMS: atom_id res chain seq x y z
N MET A 1 2.23 8.41 -25.96
CA MET A 1 3.52 7.98 -26.55
C MET A 1 3.86 6.52 -26.24
N TYR A 2 3.82 6.06 -25.00
CA TYR A 2 4.14 4.67 -24.61
C TYR A 2 3.32 3.61 -25.40
N HIS A 3 1.99 3.70 -25.38
CA HIS A 3 1.12 2.73 -26.06
C HIS A 3 1.31 2.72 -27.59
N ALA A 4 1.60 3.85 -28.22
CA ALA A 4 1.90 3.93 -29.64
C ALA A 4 3.23 3.24 -29.97
N ALA A 5 4.24 3.43 -29.12
CA ALA A 5 5.54 2.75 -29.29
C ALA A 5 5.45 1.24 -29.09
N VAL A 6 4.62 0.78 -28.13
CA VAL A 6 4.37 -0.66 -27.90
C VAL A 6 3.60 -1.26 -29.07
N LEU A 7 2.59 -0.57 -29.61
CA LEU A 7 1.86 -1.02 -30.83
C LEU A 7 2.79 -1.13 -32.03
N ALA A 8 3.63 -0.12 -32.29
CA ALA A 8 4.59 -0.16 -33.39
C ALA A 8 5.66 -1.27 -33.19
N GLY A 9 6.10 -1.47 -31.94
CA GLY A 9 7.06 -2.51 -31.58
C GLY A 9 6.48 -3.92 -31.69
N SER A 10 5.20 -4.11 -31.37
CA SER A 10 4.54 -5.43 -31.42
C SER A 10 4.47 -6.04 -32.82
N LEU A 11 4.57 -5.20 -33.85
CA LEU A 11 4.69 -5.66 -35.24
C LEU A 11 6.05 -6.34 -35.53
N ARG A 12 7.08 -6.00 -34.74
CA ARG A 12 8.44 -6.50 -34.89
C ARG A 12 8.84 -7.60 -33.88
N THR A 13 8.12 -7.70 -32.76
CA THR A 13 8.47 -8.56 -31.60
C THR A 13 7.43 -9.64 -31.35
N LYS A 14 6.84 -10.19 -32.40
CA LYS A 14 5.80 -11.25 -32.34
C LYS A 14 6.10 -12.48 -31.46
N PRO A 15 7.38 -12.91 -31.22
CA PRO A 15 7.62 -14.10 -30.41
C PRO A 15 7.45 -13.90 -28.88
N PHE A 16 7.24 -12.67 -28.41
CA PHE A 16 7.08 -12.39 -26.99
C PHE A 16 5.62 -12.02 -26.68
N PRO A 17 4.76 -12.99 -26.30
CA PRO A 17 3.41 -12.67 -25.87
C PRO A 17 3.47 -11.75 -24.65
N THR A 18 2.72 -10.65 -24.69
CA THR A 18 2.58 -9.78 -23.52
C THR A 18 1.88 -10.56 -22.41
N HIS A 19 2.52 -10.74 -21.29
CA HIS A 19 1.92 -11.35 -20.08
C HIS A 19 0.94 -10.41 -19.36
N ARG A 20 0.64 -9.25 -19.97
CA ARG A 20 -0.31 -8.26 -19.43
C ARG A 20 -1.67 -8.42 -20.12
N GLU A 21 -2.65 -8.74 -19.33
CA GLU A 21 -4.06 -8.61 -19.69
C GLU A 21 -4.61 -7.32 -19.01
N PRO A 22 -5.41 -6.53 -19.72
CA PRO A 22 -5.87 -6.63 -21.10
C PRO A 22 -4.82 -6.15 -22.11
N GLY A 23 -4.96 -6.56 -23.38
CA GLY A 23 -4.04 -6.14 -24.46
C GLY A 23 -3.99 -4.64 -24.68
N VAL A 24 -2.96 -4.17 -25.43
CA VAL A 24 -2.62 -2.75 -25.62
C VAL A 24 -3.81 -1.83 -26.01
N PRO A 25 -4.76 -2.25 -26.90
CA PRO A 25 -5.91 -1.39 -27.22
C PRO A 25 -6.84 -1.14 -26.03
N ALA A 26 -7.08 -2.16 -25.21
CA ALA A 26 -7.91 -2.02 -24.02
C ALA A 26 -7.21 -1.21 -22.92
N GLU A 27 -5.88 -1.36 -22.74
CA GLU A 27 -5.11 -0.49 -21.85
C GLU A 27 -5.15 0.98 -22.30
N ALA A 28 -5.05 1.24 -23.61
CA ALA A 28 -5.18 2.59 -24.16
C ALA A 28 -6.57 3.18 -23.89
N ALA A 29 -7.64 2.40 -24.09
CA ALA A 29 -9.01 2.84 -23.79
C ALA A 29 -9.20 3.16 -22.30
N ILE A 30 -8.66 2.34 -21.40
CA ILE A 30 -8.68 2.58 -19.95
C ILE A 30 -7.93 3.88 -19.63
N ALA A 31 -6.74 4.10 -20.19
CA ALA A 31 -5.96 5.31 -19.97
C ALA A 31 -6.66 6.58 -20.45
N ILE A 32 -7.30 6.55 -21.64
CA ILE A 32 -8.08 7.65 -22.17
C ILE A 32 -9.28 7.96 -21.27
N ARG A 33 -10.03 6.93 -20.87
CA ARG A 33 -11.15 7.08 -19.93
C ARG A 33 -10.71 7.68 -18.61
N HIS A 34 -9.59 7.19 -18.05
CA HIS A 34 -9.03 7.72 -16.80
C HIS A 34 -8.65 9.20 -16.94
N LEU A 35 -8.01 9.58 -18.05
CA LEU A 35 -7.64 10.97 -18.31
C LEU A 35 -8.88 11.87 -18.45
N ALA A 36 -9.90 11.43 -19.18
CA ALA A 36 -11.14 12.18 -19.38
C ALA A 36 -11.92 12.37 -18.06
N LEU A 37 -11.90 11.38 -17.17
CA LEU A 37 -12.62 11.43 -15.90
C LEU A 37 -11.79 12.06 -14.76
N SER A 38 -10.49 12.32 -14.98
CA SER A 38 -9.57 12.80 -13.94
C SER A 38 -9.99 14.11 -13.26
N PRO A 39 -10.57 15.13 -13.94
CA PRO A 39 -11.04 16.35 -13.29
C PRO A 39 -12.20 16.08 -12.31
N PHE A 40 -13.16 15.24 -12.74
CA PHE A 40 -14.29 14.86 -11.88
C PHE A 40 -13.83 14.03 -10.68
N ALA A 41 -12.88 13.13 -10.89
CA ALA A 41 -12.25 12.37 -9.82
C ALA A 41 -11.50 13.28 -8.82
N ALA A 42 -10.84 14.35 -9.30
CA ALA A 42 -10.17 15.33 -8.46
C ALA A 42 -11.15 16.10 -7.55
N VAL A 43 -12.28 16.57 -8.10
CA VAL A 43 -13.33 17.25 -7.33
C VAL A 43 -13.96 16.29 -6.32
N SER A 44 -14.31 15.08 -6.74
CA SER A 44 -14.89 14.06 -5.85
C SER A 44 -13.96 13.74 -4.70
N ARG A 45 -12.66 13.56 -4.98
CA ARG A 45 -11.61 13.33 -3.98
C ARG A 45 -11.51 14.50 -2.99
N ALA A 46 -11.46 15.74 -3.48
CA ALA A 46 -11.37 16.91 -2.63
C ALA A 46 -12.56 17.03 -1.69
N ARG A 47 -13.78 16.77 -2.20
CA ARG A 47 -15.00 16.76 -1.40
C ARG A 47 -14.99 15.66 -0.34
N ALA A 48 -14.61 14.43 -0.71
CA ALA A 48 -14.56 13.30 0.22
C ALA A 48 -13.50 13.52 1.31
N THR A 49 -12.32 14.02 0.95
CA THR A 49 -11.26 14.34 1.94
C THR A 49 -11.69 15.47 2.87
N ALA A 50 -12.32 16.52 2.34
CA ALA A 50 -12.84 17.63 3.15
C ALA A 50 -14.00 17.18 4.06
N ALA A 51 -14.87 16.29 3.60
CA ALA A 51 -15.94 15.73 4.42
C ALA A 51 -15.39 14.89 5.59
N LEU A 52 -14.37 14.07 5.32
CA LEU A 52 -13.69 13.28 6.34
C LEU A 52 -13.02 14.19 7.38
N ALA A 53 -12.28 15.22 6.94
CA ALA A 53 -11.61 16.17 7.83
C ALA A 53 -12.60 16.96 8.69
N ARG A 54 -13.71 17.41 8.11
CA ARG A 54 -14.76 18.14 8.86
C ARG A 54 -15.51 17.28 9.85
N SER A 55 -15.59 15.98 9.63
CA SER A 55 -16.28 15.07 10.56
C SER A 55 -15.60 14.99 11.91
N GLY A 56 -14.26 15.19 11.98
CA GLY A 56 -13.46 14.99 13.18
C GLY A 56 -13.55 13.59 13.77
N ALA A 57 -14.25 12.67 13.10
CA ALA A 57 -14.51 11.33 13.61
C ALA A 57 -13.28 10.45 13.46
N PRO A 58 -12.97 9.61 14.44
CA PRO A 58 -11.95 8.56 14.32
C PRO A 58 -12.22 7.66 13.12
N TYR A 59 -11.18 7.22 12.41
CA TYR A 59 -11.37 6.34 11.27
C TYR A 59 -10.29 5.29 11.11
N HIS A 60 -10.70 4.15 10.56
CA HIS A 60 -9.83 3.05 10.17
C HIS A 60 -9.55 3.15 8.67
N LEU A 61 -8.27 3.15 8.29
CA LEU A 61 -7.84 3.30 6.90
C LEU A 61 -7.57 1.94 6.26
N VAL A 62 -8.33 1.60 5.24
CA VAL A 62 -8.15 0.36 4.45
C VAL A 62 -7.35 0.68 3.21
N LEU A 63 -6.14 0.10 3.11
CA LEU A 63 -5.22 0.30 2.00
C LEU A 63 -5.50 -0.76 0.92
N LEU A 64 -6.17 -0.34 -0.15
CA LEU A 64 -6.46 -1.22 -1.28
C LEU A 64 -5.25 -1.37 -2.19
N GLN A 65 -5.12 -2.55 -2.79
CA GLN A 65 -4.10 -2.91 -3.75
C GLN A 65 -4.71 -3.07 -5.14
N LEU A 66 -3.87 -3.13 -6.16
CA LEU A 66 -4.33 -3.45 -7.51
C LEU A 66 -4.77 -4.92 -7.56
N SER A 67 -5.93 -5.18 -8.13
CA SER A 67 -6.49 -6.54 -8.24
C SER A 67 -5.63 -7.48 -9.08
N HIS A 68 -4.78 -6.93 -9.94
CA HIS A 68 -3.86 -7.65 -10.81
C HIS A 68 -2.40 -7.63 -10.33
N ASP A 69 -2.14 -7.18 -9.10
CA ASP A 69 -0.82 -7.27 -8.49
C ASP A 69 -0.51 -8.73 -8.13
N ALA A 70 0.57 -9.26 -8.71
CA ALA A 70 0.96 -10.65 -8.52
C ALA A 70 1.19 -11.01 -7.03
N ASN A 71 1.79 -10.10 -6.26
CA ASN A 71 2.01 -10.32 -4.83
C ASN A 71 0.68 -10.31 -4.06
N HIS A 72 -0.27 -9.47 -4.47
CA HIS A 72 -1.60 -9.45 -3.88
C HIS A 72 -2.34 -10.76 -4.15
N ILE A 73 -2.34 -11.24 -5.39
CA ILE A 73 -3.00 -12.49 -5.78
C ILE A 73 -2.38 -13.69 -5.07
N ALA A 74 -1.05 -13.79 -5.06
CA ALA A 74 -0.34 -14.95 -4.50
C ALA A 74 -0.45 -15.07 -2.96
N ALA A 75 -0.61 -13.95 -2.26
CA ALA A 75 -0.52 -13.91 -0.80
C ALA A 75 -1.82 -13.41 -0.13
N SER A 76 -2.91 -13.29 -0.89
CA SER A 76 -4.24 -12.94 -0.37
C SER A 76 -5.00 -14.19 0.08
N PRO A 77 -5.62 -14.19 1.26
CA PRO A 77 -6.53 -15.26 1.68
C PRO A 77 -7.92 -15.14 1.02
N TYR A 78 -8.17 -14.06 0.28
CA TYR A 78 -9.47 -13.77 -0.32
C TYR A 78 -9.50 -14.20 -1.79
N PRO A 79 -10.58 -14.87 -2.23
CA PRO A 79 -10.73 -15.31 -3.62
C PRO A 79 -10.96 -14.13 -4.60
N SER A 80 -11.41 -12.99 -4.07
CA SER A 80 -11.68 -11.80 -4.88
C SER A 80 -11.60 -10.51 -4.05
N THR A 81 -11.46 -9.38 -4.73
CA THR A 81 -11.53 -8.05 -4.10
C THR A 81 -12.90 -7.82 -3.44
N GLU A 82 -13.98 -8.32 -4.04
CA GLU A 82 -15.34 -8.20 -3.47
C GLU A 82 -15.48 -8.96 -2.15
N ALA A 83 -14.95 -10.18 -2.08
CA ALA A 83 -14.92 -10.98 -0.85
C ALA A 83 -14.14 -10.24 0.26
N TYR A 84 -13.00 -9.65 -0.07
CA TYR A 84 -12.22 -8.83 0.84
C TYR A 84 -13.00 -7.61 1.35
N LEU A 85 -13.60 -6.83 0.44
CA LEU A 85 -14.40 -5.66 0.80
C LEU A 85 -15.59 -6.04 1.68
N SER A 86 -16.28 -7.13 1.34
CA SER A 86 -17.42 -7.64 2.09
C SER A 86 -17.02 -8.04 3.52
N ASP A 87 -15.93 -8.80 3.68
CA ASP A 87 -15.44 -9.22 5.00
C ASP A 87 -15.07 -8.02 5.87
N VAL A 88 -14.27 -7.10 5.34
CA VAL A 88 -13.85 -5.89 6.07
C VAL A 88 -15.05 -5.05 6.50
N MET A 89 -16.02 -4.86 5.62
CA MET A 89 -17.18 -4.00 5.91
C MET A 89 -18.17 -4.66 6.88
N ASN A 90 -18.42 -5.96 6.74
CA ASN A 90 -19.23 -6.72 7.69
C ASN A 90 -18.62 -6.70 9.09
N THR A 91 -17.32 -6.94 9.15
CA THR A 91 -16.60 -6.97 10.43
C THR A 91 -16.54 -5.58 11.06
N PHE A 92 -16.33 -4.54 10.27
CA PHE A 92 -16.40 -3.15 10.74
C PHE A 92 -17.79 -2.79 11.26
N ALA A 93 -18.85 -3.21 10.58
CA ALA A 93 -20.23 -2.93 10.99
C ALA A 93 -20.54 -3.54 12.36
N ARG A 94 -20.00 -4.74 12.66
CA ARG A 94 -20.20 -5.43 13.95
C ARG A 94 -19.31 -4.91 15.06
N GLY A 95 -18.02 -4.68 14.78
CA GLY A 95 -17.01 -4.43 15.81
C GLY A 95 -16.73 -2.97 16.11
N ALA A 96 -16.77 -2.09 15.11
CA ALA A 96 -16.34 -0.71 15.29
C ALA A 96 -17.37 0.14 16.04
N PRO A 97 -16.95 1.03 16.97
CA PRO A 97 -17.84 2.01 17.61
C PRO A 97 -18.65 2.80 16.58
N GLY A 98 -19.91 3.10 16.90
CA GLY A 98 -20.86 3.71 15.97
C GLY A 98 -20.42 5.04 15.36
N HIS A 99 -19.57 5.79 16.06
CA HIS A 99 -19.03 7.08 15.61
C HIS A 99 -17.76 6.96 14.74
N HIS A 100 -17.13 5.76 14.67
CA HIS A 100 -15.96 5.52 13.82
C HIS A 100 -16.35 5.47 12.34
N ARG A 101 -15.39 5.82 11.48
CA ARG A 101 -15.52 5.77 10.02
C ARG A 101 -14.60 4.69 9.46
N LEU A 102 -14.98 4.16 8.29
CA LEU A 102 -14.18 3.26 7.48
C LEU A 102 -13.80 3.98 6.18
N VAL A 103 -12.51 4.13 5.93
CA VAL A 103 -12.00 4.87 4.79
C VAL A 103 -11.21 3.92 3.88
N PHE A 104 -11.74 3.64 2.72
CA PHE A 104 -11.04 2.88 1.69
C PHE A 104 -10.20 3.81 0.83
N LYS A 105 -8.90 3.56 0.78
CA LYS A 105 -7.97 4.29 -0.08
C LYS A 105 -7.55 3.40 -1.24
N ALA A 106 -7.91 3.81 -2.46
CA ALA A 106 -7.47 3.14 -3.67
C ALA A 106 -5.96 3.27 -3.88
N HIS A 107 -5.37 2.28 -4.56
CA HIS A 107 -3.98 2.36 -5.00
C HIS A 107 -3.77 3.58 -5.92
N PRO A 108 -2.61 4.25 -5.90
CA PRO A 108 -2.34 5.39 -6.79
C PRO A 108 -2.48 5.08 -8.29
N LEU A 109 -2.19 3.84 -8.68
CA LEU A 109 -2.29 3.36 -10.06
C LEU A 109 -3.62 2.65 -10.38
N GLU A 110 -4.64 2.81 -9.51
CA GLU A 110 -5.98 2.26 -9.79
C GLU A 110 -6.58 2.94 -11.02
N ASP A 111 -6.85 2.16 -12.03
CA ASP A 111 -7.28 2.61 -13.36
C ASP A 111 -8.78 2.46 -13.64
N GLY A 112 -9.52 1.95 -12.66
CA GLY A 112 -10.97 1.78 -12.73
C GLY A 112 -11.41 0.51 -13.47
N ARG A 113 -10.54 -0.51 -13.60
CA ARG A 113 -10.91 -1.85 -14.08
C ARG A 113 -12.01 -2.45 -13.22
N LEU A 114 -11.89 -2.32 -11.92
CA LEU A 114 -12.93 -2.70 -10.98
C LEU A 114 -13.78 -1.50 -10.59
N PRO A 115 -15.10 -1.65 -10.50
CA PRO A 115 -16.00 -0.57 -10.08
C PRO A 115 -16.00 -0.39 -8.56
N LEU A 116 -14.82 -0.26 -7.94
CA LEU A 116 -14.61 -0.25 -6.48
C LEU A 116 -15.57 0.72 -5.75
N ALA A 117 -15.73 1.94 -6.27
CA ALA A 117 -16.61 2.92 -5.66
C ALA A 117 -18.10 2.50 -5.68
N ARG A 118 -18.52 1.75 -6.70
CA ARG A 118 -19.88 1.22 -6.80
C ARG A 118 -20.06 0.05 -5.84
N THR A 119 -19.13 -0.89 -5.83
CA THR A 119 -19.14 -2.07 -4.95
C THR A 119 -19.17 -1.65 -3.48
N ILE A 120 -18.27 -0.74 -3.07
CA ILE A 120 -18.21 -0.23 -1.69
C ILE A 120 -19.53 0.47 -1.31
N ARG A 121 -20.10 1.28 -2.19
CA ARG A 121 -21.40 1.94 -1.91
C ARG A 121 -22.56 0.96 -1.80
N GLY A 122 -22.57 -0.08 -2.65
CA GLY A 122 -23.58 -1.15 -2.57
C GLY A 122 -23.53 -1.86 -1.22
N LEU A 123 -22.34 -2.39 -0.88
CA LEU A 123 -22.12 -3.06 0.42
C LEU A 123 -22.44 -2.15 1.62
N ALA A 124 -22.06 -0.87 1.56
CA ALA A 124 -22.35 0.07 2.63
C ALA A 124 -23.86 0.32 2.82
N LYS A 125 -24.62 0.32 1.72
CA LYS A 125 -26.08 0.44 1.74
C LYS A 125 -26.71 -0.82 2.33
N ASP A 126 -26.31 -2.00 1.87
CA ASP A 126 -26.85 -3.28 2.32
C ASP A 126 -26.60 -3.50 3.83
N LEU A 127 -25.46 -3.02 4.33
CA LEU A 127 -25.08 -3.06 5.75
C LEU A 127 -25.63 -1.88 6.57
N SER A 128 -26.36 -0.94 5.95
CA SER A 128 -26.88 0.27 6.61
C SER A 128 -25.79 1.16 7.25
N ILE A 129 -24.56 1.15 6.71
CA ILE A 129 -23.41 1.94 7.20
C ILE A 129 -22.93 3.02 6.22
N SER A 130 -23.77 3.40 5.25
CA SER A 130 -23.40 4.36 4.18
C SER A 130 -22.85 5.68 4.71
N ALA A 131 -23.34 6.18 5.83
CA ALA A 131 -22.87 7.41 6.48
C ALA A 131 -21.47 7.28 7.10
N ARG A 132 -21.01 6.06 7.33
CA ARG A 132 -19.74 5.74 7.99
C ARG A 132 -18.62 5.32 7.04
N VAL A 133 -18.91 5.11 5.75
CA VAL A 133 -17.96 4.57 4.75
C VAL A 133 -17.58 5.62 3.74
N HIS A 134 -16.28 5.76 3.51
CA HIS A 134 -15.71 6.69 2.54
C HIS A 134 -14.77 5.97 1.58
N PHE A 135 -14.78 6.37 0.31
CA PHE A 135 -13.85 5.88 -0.70
C PHE A 135 -13.02 7.03 -1.26
N LEU A 136 -11.70 6.91 -1.22
CA LEU A 136 -10.74 7.92 -1.67
C LEU A 136 -9.87 7.36 -2.79
N SER A 137 -10.03 7.91 -3.99
CA SER A 137 -9.15 7.65 -5.14
C SER A 137 -8.16 8.80 -5.30
N GLY A 138 -6.87 8.48 -5.41
CA GLY A 138 -5.81 9.46 -5.69
C GLY A 138 -5.43 10.39 -4.53
N ALA A 139 -5.96 10.21 -3.31
CA ALA A 139 -5.55 10.97 -2.14
C ALA A 139 -4.12 10.64 -1.71
N LYS A 140 -3.37 11.63 -1.19
CA LYS A 140 -2.05 11.41 -0.60
C LYS A 140 -2.18 10.56 0.67
N LEU A 141 -1.31 9.57 0.82
CA LEU A 141 -1.39 8.62 1.93
C LEU A 141 -0.96 9.26 3.26
N ALA A 142 0.13 10.02 3.28
CA ALA A 142 0.72 10.55 4.50
C ALA A 142 -0.28 11.36 5.36
N PRO A 143 -1.01 12.37 4.83
CA PRO A 143 -1.99 13.10 5.62
C PRO A 143 -3.13 12.23 6.18
N LEU A 144 -3.50 11.16 5.47
CA LEU A 144 -4.51 10.23 5.96
C LEU A 144 -4.00 9.40 7.13
N LEU A 145 -2.73 8.97 7.08
CA LEU A 145 -2.12 8.22 8.17
C LEU A 145 -1.87 9.07 9.42
N ASP A 146 -1.66 10.38 9.25
CA ASP A 146 -1.39 11.30 10.37
C ASP A 146 -2.62 11.46 11.30
N THR A 147 -3.82 11.14 10.82
CA THR A 147 -5.09 11.30 11.57
C THR A 147 -5.90 10.01 11.69
N ALA A 148 -5.45 8.91 11.11
CA ALA A 148 -6.13 7.62 11.20
C ALA A 148 -5.99 7.01 12.61
N THR A 149 -6.98 6.24 13.03
CA THR A 149 -6.94 5.43 14.25
C THR A 149 -6.16 4.14 14.04
N SER A 150 -6.26 3.54 12.85
CA SER A 150 -5.56 2.32 12.47
C SER A 150 -5.50 2.16 10.95
N ALA A 151 -4.70 1.21 10.49
CA ALA A 151 -4.64 0.81 9.10
C ALA A 151 -4.88 -0.69 8.92
N VAL A 152 -5.62 -1.07 7.87
CA VAL A 152 -5.90 -2.45 7.50
C VAL A 152 -5.45 -2.67 6.05
N THR A 153 -4.83 -3.78 5.78
CA THR A 153 -4.43 -4.17 4.42
C THR A 153 -4.38 -5.68 4.27
N VAL A 154 -4.40 -6.18 3.04
CA VAL A 154 -4.04 -7.58 2.79
C VAL A 154 -2.53 -7.75 2.99
N ASN A 155 -1.71 -7.17 2.12
CA ASN A 155 -0.24 -7.28 2.19
C ASN A 155 0.50 -6.07 1.59
N SER A 156 -0.15 -4.89 1.56
CA SER A 156 0.43 -3.69 0.95
C SER A 156 1.67 -3.19 1.69
N THR A 157 2.75 -2.95 0.95
CA THR A 157 3.96 -2.30 1.49
C THR A 157 3.73 -0.84 1.92
N ALA A 158 2.65 -0.21 1.50
CA ALA A 158 2.26 1.13 1.96
C ALA A 158 2.07 1.20 3.49
N VAL A 159 1.81 0.06 4.13
CA VAL A 159 1.67 -0.07 5.59
C VAL A 159 2.95 0.29 6.37
N HIS A 160 4.13 0.22 5.74
CA HIS A 160 5.37 0.69 6.36
C HIS A 160 5.30 2.17 6.79
N GLN A 161 4.52 2.99 6.07
CA GLN A 161 4.29 4.38 6.46
C GLN A 161 3.40 4.51 7.71
N ALA A 162 2.48 3.57 7.92
CA ALA A 162 1.65 3.49 9.12
C ALA A 162 2.48 3.04 10.34
N LEU A 163 3.21 1.95 10.19
CA LEU A 163 4.10 1.41 11.24
C LEU A 163 5.19 2.42 11.66
N TRP A 164 5.74 3.17 10.72
CA TRP A 164 6.68 4.27 11.00
C TRP A 164 6.10 5.32 11.95
N ARG A 165 4.79 5.58 11.85
CA ARG A 165 4.06 6.52 12.70
C ARG A 165 3.64 5.93 14.04
N GLY A 166 3.87 4.64 14.25
CA GLY A 166 3.35 3.92 15.42
C GLY A 166 1.84 3.70 15.34
N LEU A 167 1.27 3.76 14.12
CA LEU A 167 -0.15 3.50 13.91
C LEU A 167 -0.43 1.99 13.99
N PRO A 168 -1.48 1.56 14.73
CA PRO A 168 -1.95 0.18 14.72
C PRO A 168 -2.20 -0.34 13.30
N VAL A 169 -1.70 -1.54 13.01
CA VAL A 169 -1.82 -2.16 11.68
C VAL A 169 -2.36 -3.58 11.80
N LYS A 170 -3.38 -3.89 11.00
CA LYS A 170 -3.86 -5.25 10.78
C LYS A 170 -3.52 -5.71 9.37
N ASN A 171 -2.71 -6.75 9.27
CA ASN A 171 -2.47 -7.50 8.03
C ASN A 171 -3.44 -8.67 7.94
N LEU A 172 -4.05 -8.86 6.77
CA LEU A 172 -5.00 -9.96 6.53
C LEU A 172 -4.42 -11.05 5.63
N GLY A 173 -3.33 -10.76 4.92
CA GLY A 173 -2.62 -11.70 4.06
C GLY A 173 -1.18 -11.93 4.51
N VAL A 174 -0.46 -12.73 3.74
CA VAL A 174 0.95 -13.02 3.99
C VAL A 174 1.82 -11.86 3.48
N ALA A 175 2.71 -11.37 4.33
CA ALA A 175 3.69 -10.34 3.98
C ALA A 175 4.93 -10.41 4.87
N PRO A 176 6.12 -10.01 4.40
CA PRO A 176 7.33 -9.98 5.23
C PRO A 176 7.19 -9.12 6.48
N HIS A 177 6.38 -8.06 6.40
CA HIS A 177 6.09 -7.15 7.51
C HIS A 177 4.91 -7.58 8.40
N ALA A 178 4.24 -8.69 8.09
CA ALA A 178 3.18 -9.25 8.94
C ALA A 178 3.81 -9.98 10.14
N LYS A 179 4.46 -9.23 11.02
CA LYS A 179 5.13 -9.74 12.21
C LYS A 179 4.32 -9.43 13.47
N PRO A 180 4.19 -10.40 14.38
CA PRO A 180 3.33 -10.27 15.55
C PRO A 180 3.75 -9.19 16.53
N GLU A 181 5.01 -8.77 16.47
CA GLU A 181 5.57 -7.74 17.35
C GLU A 181 5.02 -6.36 17.03
N PHE A 182 4.73 -6.08 15.77
CA PHE A 182 4.29 -4.76 15.33
C PHE A 182 3.07 -4.77 14.40
N THR A 183 2.47 -5.93 14.11
CA THR A 183 1.15 -6.04 13.47
C THR A 183 0.18 -6.80 14.35
N SER A 184 -1.05 -6.31 14.44
CA SER A 184 -2.06 -6.85 15.35
C SER A 184 -2.38 -8.33 15.08
N ARG A 185 -2.46 -9.12 16.14
CA ARG A 185 -2.94 -10.51 16.14
C ARG A 185 -4.44 -10.63 16.45
N GLN A 186 -5.08 -9.55 16.87
CA GLN A 186 -6.52 -9.56 17.18
C GLN A 186 -7.33 -10.08 15.98
N SER A 187 -8.54 -10.58 16.23
CA SER A 187 -9.53 -10.71 15.16
C SER A 187 -9.79 -9.35 14.54
N LEU A 188 -10.21 -9.29 13.28
CA LEU A 188 -10.48 -8.01 12.62
C LEU A 188 -11.58 -7.22 13.35
N GLU A 189 -12.53 -7.91 13.96
CA GLU A 189 -13.61 -7.32 14.75
C GLU A 189 -13.09 -6.66 16.04
N ALA A 190 -12.27 -7.36 16.81
CA ALA A 190 -11.62 -6.82 18.00
C ALA A 190 -10.70 -5.64 17.66
N PHE A 191 -9.98 -5.74 16.54
CA PHE A 191 -9.12 -4.66 16.04
C PHE A 191 -9.90 -3.41 15.69
N PHE A 192 -11.08 -3.51 15.09
CA PHE A 192 -11.94 -2.35 14.83
C PHE A 192 -12.57 -1.78 16.10
N ALA A 193 -12.83 -2.61 17.11
CA ALA A 193 -13.33 -2.15 18.39
C ALA A 193 -12.29 -1.34 19.18
N ALA A 194 -11.06 -1.89 19.30
CA ALA A 194 -9.96 -1.30 20.08
C ALA A 194 -8.62 -1.78 19.51
N PRO A 195 -8.02 -1.05 18.53
CA PRO A 195 -6.75 -1.44 17.92
C PRO A 195 -5.61 -1.44 18.95
N ASP A 196 -4.87 -2.56 19.05
CA ASP A 196 -3.66 -2.67 19.85
C ASP A 196 -2.50 -1.88 19.23
N LEU A 197 -1.72 -1.20 20.08
CA LEU A 197 -0.57 -0.42 19.62
C LEU A 197 0.59 -1.34 19.19
N PRO A 198 1.29 -1.00 18.10
CA PRO A 198 2.45 -1.77 17.65
C PRO A 198 3.66 -1.51 18.56
N ASP A 199 4.53 -2.52 18.70
CA ASP A 199 5.89 -2.29 19.20
C ASP A 199 6.69 -1.54 18.12
N ARG A 200 6.85 -0.23 18.35
CA ARG A 200 7.56 0.66 17.43
C ARG A 200 9.05 0.34 17.35
N ASP A 201 9.68 -0.07 18.43
CA ASP A 201 11.11 -0.36 18.47
C ASP A 201 11.41 -1.67 17.74
N ALA A 202 10.56 -2.67 17.87
CA ALA A 202 10.62 -3.88 17.07
C ALA A 202 10.46 -3.57 15.57
N TYR A 203 9.52 -2.69 15.19
CA TYR A 203 9.38 -2.26 13.80
C TYR A 203 10.61 -1.50 13.31
N MET A 204 11.18 -0.61 14.11
CA MET A 204 12.38 0.15 13.73
C MET A 204 13.59 -0.78 13.53
N THR A 205 13.71 -1.82 14.37
CA THR A 205 14.74 -2.86 14.23
C THR A 205 14.54 -3.64 12.94
N PHE A 206 13.33 -4.10 12.65
CA PHE A 206 12.99 -4.76 11.39
C PHE A 206 13.31 -3.88 10.17
N ARG A 207 12.96 -2.61 10.24
CA ARG A 207 13.25 -1.66 9.15
C ARG A 207 14.75 -1.46 8.93
N ARG A 208 15.54 -1.36 10.00
CA ARG A 208 17.01 -1.29 9.93
C ARG A 208 17.58 -2.55 9.25
N TYR A 209 17.07 -3.71 9.64
CA TYR A 209 17.44 -4.97 9.01
C TYR A 209 17.17 -4.97 7.51
N LEU A 210 15.98 -4.56 7.07
CA LEU A 210 15.66 -4.47 5.63
C LEU A 210 16.59 -3.52 4.88
N LEU A 211 16.90 -2.35 5.45
CA LEU A 211 17.80 -1.37 4.85
C LEU A 211 19.28 -1.85 4.81
N ALA A 212 19.65 -2.68 5.74
CA ALA A 212 20.99 -3.28 5.77
C ALA A 212 21.15 -4.41 4.74
N THR A 213 20.09 -5.20 4.50
CA THR A 213 20.16 -6.43 3.71
C THR A 213 19.59 -6.32 2.30
N CYS A 214 18.31 -6.00 2.17
CA CYS A 214 17.56 -6.20 0.92
C CYS A 214 16.89 -4.94 0.38
N GLN A 215 16.97 -3.80 1.05
CA GLN A 215 16.42 -2.53 0.56
C GLN A 215 17.51 -1.49 0.32
N ILE A 216 17.51 -0.91 -0.87
CA ILE A 216 18.44 0.16 -1.23
C ILE A 216 17.70 1.51 -1.11
N PRO A 217 18.12 2.40 -0.18
CA PRO A 217 17.51 3.72 -0.07
C PRO A 217 17.81 4.56 -1.31
N GLY A 218 16.75 5.10 -1.90
CA GLY A 218 16.87 5.92 -3.11
C GLY A 218 15.60 5.95 -3.93
N GLY A 219 15.70 6.34 -5.19
CA GLY A 219 14.57 6.39 -6.12
C GLY A 219 15.04 6.64 -7.55
N PHE A 220 14.19 6.28 -8.52
CA PHE A 220 14.55 6.35 -9.95
C PHE A 220 14.35 7.72 -10.58
N TYR A 221 13.47 8.55 -10.04
CA TYR A 221 13.01 9.77 -10.70
C TYR A 221 13.80 11.02 -10.31
N ALA A 222 13.98 11.28 -9.02
CA ALA A 222 14.73 12.45 -8.56
C ALA A 222 16.23 12.22 -8.68
N THR A 223 16.97 13.19 -9.25
CA THR A 223 18.40 13.08 -9.51
C THR A 223 19.23 12.73 -8.25
N ARG A 224 18.92 13.38 -7.12
CA ARG A 224 19.61 13.12 -5.84
C ARG A 224 19.32 11.70 -5.33
N ALA A 225 18.07 11.26 -5.41
CA ALA A 225 17.67 9.91 -5.00
C ALA A 225 18.29 8.83 -5.87
N ARG A 226 18.35 9.07 -7.20
CA ARG A 226 18.98 8.16 -8.17
C ARG A 226 20.49 8.03 -7.94
N ARG A 227 21.20 9.15 -7.69
CA ARG A 227 22.64 9.10 -7.37
C ARG A 227 22.92 8.27 -6.10
N ARG A 228 22.08 8.42 -5.07
CA ARG A 228 22.17 7.64 -3.83
C ARG A 228 21.94 6.16 -4.07
N LEU A 229 20.88 5.83 -4.84
CA LEU A 229 20.54 4.46 -5.21
C LEU A 229 21.71 3.80 -5.98
N LEU A 230 22.24 4.47 -7.03
CA LEU A 230 23.33 3.94 -7.85
C LEU A 230 24.59 3.70 -7.02
N ARG A 231 25.01 4.68 -6.20
CA ARG A 231 26.17 4.51 -5.32
C ARG A 231 26.01 3.29 -4.42
N ARG A 232 24.88 3.19 -3.71
CA ARG A 232 24.65 2.06 -2.81
C ARG A 232 24.55 0.71 -3.54
N ALA A 233 23.93 0.68 -4.71
CA ALA A 233 23.88 -0.53 -5.53
C ALA A 233 25.27 -0.97 -5.97
N THR A 234 26.12 -0.03 -6.41
CA THR A 234 27.52 -0.32 -6.76
C THR A 234 28.29 -0.85 -5.56
N ASP A 235 28.16 -0.22 -4.39
CA ASP A 235 28.83 -0.67 -3.15
C ASP A 235 28.43 -2.11 -2.80
N LEU A 236 27.16 -2.47 -2.95
CA LEU A 236 26.65 -3.82 -2.67
C LEU A 236 27.14 -4.85 -3.70
N VAL A 237 27.17 -4.49 -4.99
CA VAL A 237 27.65 -5.39 -6.05
C VAL A 237 29.15 -5.67 -5.93
N LEU A 238 29.92 -4.69 -5.47
CA LEU A 238 31.37 -4.81 -5.28
C LEU A 238 31.77 -5.29 -3.88
N ALA A 239 30.80 -5.49 -2.99
CA ALA A 239 31.08 -5.97 -1.63
C ALA A 239 31.63 -7.41 -1.65
N PRO A 240 32.62 -7.74 -0.83
CA PRO A 240 33.23 -9.08 -0.80
C PRO A 240 32.30 -10.13 -0.16
N LEU A 241 31.31 -9.71 0.60
CA LEU A 241 30.34 -10.56 1.29
C LEU A 241 28.93 -10.15 0.91
N ASP A 242 28.04 -11.13 0.86
CA ASP A 242 26.60 -10.89 0.80
C ASP A 242 26.13 -10.09 2.04
N PRO A 243 25.16 -9.16 1.91
CA PRO A 243 24.71 -8.36 3.03
C PRO A 243 24.17 -9.15 4.24
N PHE A 244 23.62 -10.36 4.01
CA PHE A 244 23.16 -11.23 5.11
C PHE A 244 24.34 -11.89 5.83
N ASP A 245 25.35 -12.34 5.09
CA ASP A 245 26.59 -12.90 5.66
C ASP A 245 27.37 -11.82 6.39
N ALA A 246 27.41 -10.62 5.84
CA ALA A 246 28.05 -9.47 6.48
C ALA A 246 27.43 -9.12 7.83
N LEU A 247 26.11 -9.23 8.01
CA LEU A 247 25.45 -9.01 9.31
C LEU A 247 25.78 -10.07 10.35
N ASN A 248 26.08 -11.30 9.91
CA ASN A 248 26.42 -12.42 10.79
C ASN A 248 27.89 -12.45 11.20
N SER A 249 28.75 -11.66 10.52
CA SER A 249 30.16 -11.55 10.88
C SER A 249 30.37 -10.50 11.99
N ALA A 250 31.15 -10.81 13.02
CA ALA A 250 31.35 -9.99 14.20
C ALA A 250 31.89 -8.56 13.90
N ASP A 251 32.64 -8.40 12.81
CA ASP A 251 33.23 -7.11 12.39
C ASP A 251 32.25 -6.20 11.62
N ALA A 252 31.18 -6.75 11.08
CA ALA A 252 30.29 -6.00 10.18
C ALA A 252 29.23 -5.20 10.91
N SER A 253 28.83 -5.59 12.13
CA SER A 253 27.72 -4.95 12.86
C SER A 253 28.01 -3.46 13.15
N ALA A 254 29.25 -3.08 13.46
CA ALA A 254 29.60 -1.69 13.76
C ALA A 254 29.67 -0.78 12.53
N GLN A 255 30.18 -1.29 11.39
CA GLN A 255 30.30 -0.50 10.14
C GLN A 255 28.97 -0.38 9.41
N HIS A 256 28.14 -1.45 9.40
CA HIS A 256 26.85 -1.44 8.72
C HIS A 256 25.82 -0.56 9.44
N LEU A 257 25.81 -0.55 10.77
CA LEU A 257 24.96 0.33 11.57
C LEU A 257 25.31 1.81 11.36
N ARG A 258 26.62 2.16 11.23
CA ARG A 258 27.05 3.53 10.91
C ARG A 258 26.61 4.01 9.53
N LEU A 259 26.55 3.14 8.53
CA LEU A 259 26.08 3.45 7.18
C LEU A 259 24.56 3.69 7.12
N VAL A 260 23.80 3.05 8.00
CA VAL A 260 22.34 3.24 8.12
C VAL A 260 22.01 4.54 8.86
N ASP A 261 22.76 4.91 9.92
CA ASP A 261 22.55 6.14 10.67
C ASP A 261 22.85 7.41 9.86
N ASN A 262 23.89 7.40 9.02
CA ASN A 262 24.19 8.53 8.11
C ASN A 262 23.18 8.68 6.95
N SER A 263 22.25 7.75 6.79
CA SER A 263 21.22 7.81 5.75
C SER A 263 19.91 8.47 6.17
N GLY A 264 19.79 8.82 7.43
CA GLY A 264 18.57 9.35 8.05
C GLY A 264 18.46 10.88 8.11
N ARG A 265 19.45 11.65 7.59
CA ARG A 265 19.38 13.11 7.50
C ARG A 265 19.11 13.62 6.10
#